data_1b930e5b247d97a3d3d8aad88244f5c2
#
_entry.id   1b930e5b247d97a3d3d8aad88244f5c2
#
_cell.length_a   1.000
_cell.length_b   1.000
_cell.length_c   1.000
_cell.angle_alpha   90.00
_cell.angle_beta   90.00
_cell.angle_gamma   90.00
#
_symmetry.space_group_name_H-M   'P 1'
#
loop_
_entity.id
_entity.type
_entity.pdbx_description
1 polymer ?
#
loop_
_entity_poly.entity_id
_entity_poly.type
_entity_poly.pdbx_seq_one_letter_code
_entity_poly.pdbx_strand_id
1 'polypeptide(L)'
;VVVTHRGQVIVDTTSPLRILETSHPPTYYLPRSDVDLSVLKPVEGTTFCEFKGLAAYADVVVGDSRLPRAVWWYPDPSPGYSELLDHIALYPGRVDQCTVNGEVVQAQDGDFYGGWITSRVTGPFKGAPGTLGW
;
A
#
# COMPACT_ATOMS: atom_id res chain seq x y z
N VAL A 1 3.53 -1.46 12.08
CA VAL A 1 2.54 -0.86 11.17
C VAL A 1 1.14 -1.28 11.60
N VAL A 2 0.29 -0.31 11.78
CA VAL A 2 -1.13 -0.55 12.09
C VAL A 2 -1.97 0.23 11.10
N VAL A 3 -2.97 -0.43 10.52
CA VAL A 3 -3.92 0.19 9.58
C VAL A 3 -5.33 0.02 10.15
N THR A 4 -6.04 1.13 10.26
CA THR A 4 -7.42 1.13 10.74
C THR A 4 -8.35 1.80 9.74
N HIS A 5 -9.58 1.30 9.67
CA HIS A 5 -10.64 1.87 8.86
C HIS A 5 -11.99 1.62 9.53
N ARG A 6 -12.78 2.67 9.66
CA ARG A 6 -14.10 2.64 10.32
C ARG A 6 -14.03 2.00 11.71
N GLY A 7 -12.96 2.31 12.46
CA GLY A 7 -12.77 1.80 13.81
C GLY A 7 -12.27 0.35 13.90
N GLN A 8 -12.07 -0.31 12.78
CA GLN A 8 -11.58 -1.68 12.74
C GLN A 8 -10.10 -1.72 12.38
N VAL A 9 -9.30 -2.48 13.12
CA VAL A 9 -7.90 -2.76 12.76
C VAL A 9 -7.90 -3.78 11.65
N ILE A 10 -7.40 -3.41 10.47
CA ILE A 10 -7.32 -4.31 9.31
C ILE A 10 -5.93 -4.88 9.10
N VAL A 11 -4.89 -4.20 9.59
CA VAL A 11 -3.51 -4.70 9.60
C VAL A 11 -2.86 -4.35 10.93
N ASP A 12 -2.15 -5.30 11.50
CA ASP A 12 -1.28 -5.06 12.66
C ASP A 12 -0.05 -5.95 12.49
N THR A 13 1.08 -5.35 12.09
CA THR A 13 2.29 -6.09 11.80
C THR A 13 3.53 -5.42 12.36
N THR A 14 4.47 -6.23 12.81
CA THR A 14 5.82 -5.81 13.18
C THR A 14 6.87 -6.17 12.13
N SER A 15 6.44 -6.78 11.01
CA SER A 15 7.35 -7.33 9.98
C SER A 15 7.01 -6.84 8.57
N PRO A 16 6.79 -5.52 8.34
CA PRO A 16 6.53 -5.01 7.01
C PRO A 16 7.79 -5.07 6.15
N LEU A 17 7.61 -5.24 4.84
CA LEU A 17 8.66 -5.01 3.85
C LEU A 17 8.52 -3.59 3.30
N ARG A 18 9.64 -2.94 3.11
CA ARG A 18 9.69 -1.57 2.62
C ARG A 18 10.41 -1.53 1.28
N ILE A 19 9.71 -1.06 0.24
CA ILE A 19 10.28 -0.92 -1.09
C ILE A 19 10.55 0.55 -1.36
N LEU A 20 11.80 0.85 -1.73
CA LEU A 20 12.26 2.20 -2.02
C LEU A 20 12.43 2.36 -3.53
N GLU A 21 11.83 3.41 -4.09
CA GLU A 21 11.96 3.75 -5.50
C GLU A 21 12.35 5.23 -5.63
N THR A 22 13.07 5.56 -6.70
CA THR A 22 13.55 6.92 -6.94
C THR A 22 12.39 7.92 -6.95
N SER A 23 12.55 9.03 -6.22
CA SER A 23 11.56 10.11 -6.10
C SER A 23 10.24 9.69 -5.49
N HIS A 24 10.19 8.55 -4.81
CA HIS A 24 9.02 8.09 -4.08
C HIS A 24 9.34 7.88 -2.60
N PRO A 25 8.38 8.16 -1.70
CA PRO A 25 8.47 7.65 -0.34
C PRO A 25 8.35 6.11 -0.36
N PRO A 26 8.73 5.42 0.71
CA PRO A 26 8.63 3.97 0.73
C PRO A 26 7.19 3.51 0.57
N THR A 27 7.01 2.38 -0.12
CA THR A 27 5.77 1.61 -0.12
C THR A 27 5.94 0.44 0.82
N TYR A 28 4.98 0.23 1.70
CA TYR A 28 5.01 -0.87 2.65
C TYR A 28 4.19 -2.05 2.13
N TYR A 29 4.81 -3.22 2.19
CA TYR A 29 4.18 -4.50 1.88
C TYR A 29 3.99 -5.26 3.18
N LEU A 30 2.79 -5.73 3.41
CA LEU A 30 2.32 -6.21 4.70
C LEU A 30 2.06 -7.71 4.62
N PRO A 31 2.63 -8.53 5.54
CA PRO A 31 2.41 -9.97 5.50
C PRO A 31 0.92 -10.30 5.59
N ARG A 32 0.46 -11.19 4.71
CA ARG A 32 -0.96 -11.60 4.70
C ARG A 32 -1.40 -12.20 6.03
N SER A 33 -0.49 -12.84 6.75
CA SER A 33 -0.77 -13.41 8.06
C SER A 33 -1.16 -12.37 9.12
N ASP A 34 -0.78 -11.11 8.92
CA ASP A 34 -1.05 -10.00 9.83
C ASP A 34 -2.19 -9.08 9.34
N VAL A 35 -2.90 -9.51 8.30
CA VAL A 35 -4.00 -8.76 7.68
C VAL A 35 -5.32 -9.47 7.94
N ASP A 36 -6.35 -8.69 8.26
CA ASP A 36 -7.72 -9.21 8.30
C ASP A 36 -8.21 -9.42 6.86
N LEU A 37 -8.03 -10.62 6.34
CA LEU A 37 -8.39 -10.95 4.95
C LEU A 37 -9.90 -10.93 4.72
N SER A 38 -10.72 -10.99 5.78
CA SER A 38 -12.17 -10.97 5.62
C SER A 38 -12.71 -9.66 5.05
N VAL A 39 -11.97 -8.57 5.19
CA VAL A 39 -12.36 -7.26 4.64
C VAL A 39 -11.93 -7.08 3.18
N LEU A 40 -11.11 -7.98 2.64
CA LEU A 40 -10.61 -7.91 1.27
C LEU A 40 -11.53 -8.66 0.33
N LYS A 41 -12.00 -7.96 -0.71
CA LYS A 41 -12.84 -8.55 -1.76
C LYS A 41 -12.09 -8.46 -3.08
N PRO A 42 -11.48 -9.57 -3.54
CA PRO A 42 -10.76 -9.57 -4.82
C PRO A 42 -11.64 -9.11 -5.97
N VAL A 43 -11.06 -8.33 -6.86
CA VAL A 43 -11.74 -7.82 -8.04
C VAL A 43 -10.99 -8.23 -9.30
N GLU A 44 -11.68 -8.25 -10.44
CA GLU A 44 -11.08 -8.56 -11.72
C GLU A 44 -10.22 -7.40 -12.21
N GLY A 45 -9.29 -7.73 -13.10
CA GLY A 45 -8.37 -6.78 -13.71
C GLY A 45 -7.03 -6.76 -13.00
N THR A 46 -5.99 -6.69 -13.81
CA THR A 46 -4.60 -6.65 -13.36
C THR A 46 -3.90 -5.49 -14.01
N THR A 47 -2.80 -5.05 -13.40
CA THR A 47 -1.85 -4.14 -14.03
C THR A 47 -0.48 -4.80 -14.09
N PHE A 48 0.32 -4.40 -15.06
CA PHE A 48 1.67 -4.94 -15.22
C PHE A 48 2.69 -3.94 -14.72
N CYS A 49 3.55 -4.38 -13.79
CA CYS A 49 4.73 -3.66 -13.39
C CYS A 49 5.94 -4.31 -14.04
N GLU A 50 6.68 -3.56 -14.82
CA GLU A 50 7.85 -4.04 -15.54
C GLU A 50 8.86 -4.74 -14.64
N PHE A 51 8.99 -4.28 -13.40
CA PHE A 51 9.95 -4.80 -12.44
C PHE A 51 9.38 -5.89 -11.53
N LYS A 52 8.13 -5.79 -11.12
CA LYS A 52 7.54 -6.63 -10.07
C LYS A 52 6.62 -7.73 -10.59
N GLY A 53 6.07 -7.56 -11.78
CA GLY A 53 5.15 -8.53 -12.39
C GLY A 53 3.72 -8.02 -12.46
N LEU A 54 2.76 -8.94 -12.60
CA LEU A 54 1.33 -8.60 -12.65
C LEU A 54 0.81 -8.37 -11.25
N ALA A 55 0.14 -7.22 -11.05
CA ALA A 55 -0.54 -6.90 -9.79
C ALA A 55 -2.01 -7.28 -9.87
N ALA A 56 -2.50 -7.93 -8.84
CA ALA A 56 -3.92 -8.19 -8.60
C ALA A 56 -4.43 -7.17 -7.57
N TYR A 57 -5.75 -6.96 -7.54
CA TYR A 57 -6.37 -5.93 -6.71
C TYR A 57 -7.53 -6.48 -5.92
N ALA A 58 -7.83 -5.79 -4.79
CA ALA A 58 -9.02 -6.05 -3.99
C ALA A 58 -9.63 -4.73 -3.51
N ASP A 59 -10.96 -4.77 -3.35
CA ASP A 59 -11.66 -3.73 -2.61
C ASP A 59 -11.52 -4.01 -1.12
N VAL A 60 -11.56 -2.96 -0.31
CA VAL A 60 -11.66 -3.07 1.15
C VAL A 60 -13.10 -2.78 1.54
N VAL A 61 -13.73 -3.73 2.24
CA VAL A 61 -15.12 -3.60 2.67
C VAL A 61 -15.18 -3.72 4.20
N VAL A 62 -15.58 -2.64 4.86
CA VAL A 62 -15.78 -2.61 6.31
C VAL A 62 -17.16 -2.00 6.57
N GLY A 63 -18.10 -2.81 7.05
CA GLY A 63 -19.49 -2.36 7.22
C GLY A 63 -20.06 -1.85 5.90
N ASP A 64 -20.55 -0.62 5.89
CA ASP A 64 -21.11 0.02 4.70
C ASP A 64 -20.05 0.72 3.82
N SER A 65 -18.81 0.73 4.26
CA SER A 65 -17.71 1.35 3.53
C SER A 65 -17.11 0.38 2.54
N ARG A 66 -17.01 0.81 1.28
CA ARG A 66 -16.30 0.07 0.24
C ARG A 66 -15.26 0.97 -0.43
N LEU A 67 -13.99 0.56 -0.36
CA LEU A 67 -12.87 1.27 -0.96
C LEU A 67 -12.44 0.51 -2.21
N PRO A 68 -12.80 1.00 -3.43
CA PRO A 68 -12.50 0.25 -4.65
C PRO A 68 -10.99 0.16 -4.89
N ARG A 69 -10.51 -1.05 -5.18
CA ARG A 69 -9.13 -1.34 -5.58
C ARG A 69 -8.09 -0.69 -4.65
N ALA A 70 -8.39 -0.67 -3.35
CA ALA A 70 -7.53 -0.01 -2.36
C ALA A 70 -6.30 -0.84 -1.98
N VAL A 71 -6.29 -2.12 -2.32
CA VAL A 71 -5.23 -3.08 -1.98
C VAL A 71 -4.76 -3.76 -3.25
N TRP A 72 -3.44 -3.99 -3.35
CA TRP A 72 -2.87 -4.78 -4.44
C TRP A 72 -1.82 -5.75 -3.92
N TRP A 73 -1.51 -6.78 -4.71
CA TRP A 73 -0.43 -7.73 -4.43
C TRP A 73 0.07 -8.33 -5.73
N TYR A 74 1.20 -9.02 -5.65
CA TYR A 74 1.81 -9.71 -6.78
C TYR A 74 1.72 -11.21 -6.56
N PRO A 75 0.76 -11.93 -7.20
CA PRO A 75 0.60 -13.38 -7.01
C PRO A 75 1.82 -14.17 -7.45
N ASP A 76 2.55 -13.67 -8.44
CA ASP A 76 3.76 -14.30 -8.97
C ASP A 76 4.82 -13.20 -9.21
N PRO A 77 5.48 -12.72 -8.15
CA PRO A 77 6.45 -11.64 -8.28
C PRO A 77 7.63 -12.06 -9.15
N SER A 78 8.16 -11.09 -9.91
CA SER A 78 9.36 -11.30 -10.71
C SER A 78 10.55 -11.70 -9.85
N PRO A 79 11.54 -12.44 -10.40
CA PRO A 79 12.79 -12.71 -9.69
C PRO A 79 13.42 -11.41 -9.20
N GLY A 80 13.92 -11.38 -8.01
CA GLY A 80 14.41 -10.16 -7.37
C GLY A 80 13.35 -9.46 -6.52
N TYR A 81 12.06 -9.77 -6.72
CA TYR A 81 10.96 -9.30 -5.89
C TYR A 81 10.19 -10.45 -5.24
N SER A 82 10.78 -11.64 -5.20
CA SER A 82 10.15 -12.84 -4.64
C SER A 82 9.74 -12.67 -3.18
N GLU A 83 10.37 -11.75 -2.44
CA GLU A 83 10.01 -11.44 -1.06
C GLU A 83 8.60 -10.85 -0.94
N LEU A 84 8.03 -10.32 -2.02
CA LEU A 84 6.68 -9.77 -2.04
C LEU A 84 5.59 -10.85 -2.06
N LEU A 85 5.96 -12.11 -2.29
CA LEU A 85 5.01 -13.21 -2.21
C LEU A 85 4.36 -13.23 -0.82
N ASP A 86 3.05 -13.47 -0.77
CA ASP A 86 2.27 -13.46 0.48
C ASP A 86 2.25 -12.12 1.23
N HIS A 87 2.47 -11.02 0.52
CA HIS A 87 2.34 -9.67 1.04
C HIS A 87 1.29 -8.90 0.25
N ILE A 88 0.69 -7.92 0.91
CA ILE A 88 -0.21 -6.96 0.25
C ILE A 88 0.30 -5.54 0.46
N ALA A 89 -0.07 -4.66 -0.44
CA ALA A 89 0.12 -3.22 -0.30
C ALA A 89 -1.24 -2.52 -0.33
N LEU A 90 -1.33 -1.33 0.23
CA LEU A 90 -2.54 -0.52 0.17
C LEU A 90 -2.20 0.95 0.03
N TYR A 91 -3.20 1.73 -0.44
CA TYR A 91 -3.07 3.18 -0.55
C TYR A 91 -3.41 3.81 0.81
N PRO A 92 -2.42 4.42 1.51
CA PRO A 92 -2.67 4.96 2.85
C PRO A 92 -3.70 6.10 2.85
N GLY A 93 -3.87 6.81 1.73
CA GLY A 93 -4.84 7.89 1.62
C GLY A 93 -6.28 7.45 1.48
N ARG A 94 -6.55 6.16 1.29
CA ARG A 94 -7.92 5.65 1.12
C ARG A 94 -8.52 5.10 2.39
N VAL A 95 -7.70 4.68 3.35
CA VAL A 95 -8.13 4.21 4.66
C VAL A 95 -8.12 5.35 5.66
N ASP A 96 -8.77 5.17 6.81
CA ASP A 96 -8.85 6.24 7.80
C ASP A 96 -7.50 6.58 8.40
N GLN A 97 -6.68 5.57 8.72
CA GLN A 97 -5.38 5.82 9.32
C GLN A 97 -4.40 4.67 9.10
N CYS A 98 -3.16 5.03 8.79
CA CYS A 98 -2.00 4.13 8.86
C CYS A 98 -0.99 4.73 9.82
N THR A 99 -0.35 3.89 10.64
CA THR A 99 0.75 4.32 11.51
C THR A 99 1.96 3.44 11.31
N VAL A 100 3.14 4.05 11.44
CA VAL A 100 4.44 3.37 11.46
C VAL A 100 5.13 3.78 12.75
N ASN A 101 5.39 2.82 13.62
CA ASN A 101 5.98 3.07 14.94
C ASN A 101 5.21 4.15 15.73
N GLY A 102 3.88 4.14 15.62
CA GLY A 102 3.01 5.10 16.30
C GLY A 102 2.85 6.44 15.60
N GLU A 103 3.58 6.71 14.54
CA GLU A 103 3.46 7.95 13.77
C GLU A 103 2.41 7.80 12.67
N VAL A 104 1.49 8.76 12.57
CA VAL A 104 0.47 8.79 11.51
C VAL A 104 1.13 9.08 10.17
N VAL A 105 0.83 8.22 9.19
CA VAL A 105 1.37 8.31 7.83
C VAL A 105 0.58 9.33 7.03
N GLN A 106 1.29 10.11 6.22
CA GLN A 106 0.73 10.99 5.21
C GLN A 106 0.85 10.29 3.85
N ALA A 107 -0.24 10.30 3.07
CA ALA A 107 -0.22 9.72 1.72
C ALA A 107 0.59 10.60 0.77
N GLN A 108 1.27 9.96 -0.19
CA GLN A 108 1.91 10.65 -1.31
C GLN A 108 0.85 11.31 -2.19
N ASP A 109 1.11 12.53 -2.67
CA ASP A 109 0.22 13.22 -3.59
C ASP A 109 0.05 12.44 -4.89
N GLY A 110 -1.16 12.48 -5.45
CA GLY A 110 -1.53 11.76 -6.67
C GLY A 110 -2.17 10.40 -6.37
N ASP A 111 -3.19 10.06 -7.17
CA ASP A 111 -3.99 8.84 -6.94
C ASP A 111 -3.28 7.54 -7.34
N PHE A 112 -2.18 7.64 -8.09
CA PHE A 112 -1.43 6.48 -8.56
C PHE A 112 -0.40 5.97 -7.58
N TYR A 113 -0.02 6.77 -6.59
CA TYR A 113 1.15 6.50 -5.78
C TYR A 113 0.74 5.99 -4.41
N GLY A 114 1.33 4.86 -4.02
CA GLY A 114 1.05 4.23 -2.74
C GLY A 114 2.13 4.50 -1.68
N GLY A 115 2.91 5.56 -1.83
CA GLY A 115 3.98 5.89 -0.90
C GLY A 115 3.49 6.36 0.46
N TRP A 116 4.23 6.01 1.48
CA TRP A 116 3.93 6.30 2.89
C TRP A 116 4.90 7.34 3.43
N ILE A 117 4.44 8.55 3.69
CA ILE A 117 5.28 9.64 4.16
C ILE A 117 5.22 9.72 5.68
N THR A 118 6.40 9.66 6.29
CA THR A 118 6.59 9.88 7.73
C THR A 118 7.67 10.93 7.95
N SER A 119 7.93 11.30 9.19
CA SER A 119 8.97 12.26 9.55
C SER A 119 10.39 11.82 9.15
N ARG A 120 10.58 10.53 8.87
CA ARG A 120 11.87 9.96 8.47
C ARG A 120 12.14 10.04 6.98
N VAL A 121 11.20 10.60 6.21
CA VAL A 121 11.26 10.65 4.74
C VAL A 121 11.22 12.09 4.31
N THR A 122 12.18 12.51 3.48
CA THR A 122 12.27 13.85 2.94
C THR A 122 11.90 13.89 1.48
N GLY A 123 11.06 14.89 1.12
CA GLY A 123 10.69 15.17 -0.28
C GLY A 123 11.71 16.07 -0.98
N PRO A 124 11.37 16.57 -2.19
CA PRO A 124 10.06 16.37 -2.84
C PRO A 124 9.90 14.99 -3.47
N PHE A 125 8.64 14.58 -3.66
CA PHE A 125 8.29 13.28 -4.24
C PHE A 125 7.51 13.46 -5.53
N LYS A 126 7.56 12.44 -6.38
CA LYS A 126 6.73 12.36 -7.58
C LYS A 126 5.25 12.44 -7.20
N GLY A 127 4.46 13.22 -7.96
CA GLY A 127 3.05 13.47 -7.67
C GLY A 127 2.81 14.79 -6.93
N ALA A 128 3.81 15.37 -6.27
CA ALA A 128 3.69 16.67 -5.62
C ALA A 128 3.65 17.81 -6.66
N PRO A 129 3.12 18.99 -6.30
CA PRO A 129 3.17 20.14 -7.19
C PRO A 129 4.57 20.42 -7.70
N GLY A 130 4.72 20.68 -9.01
CA GLY A 130 6.00 20.95 -9.64
C GLY A 130 6.79 19.72 -10.07
N THR A 131 6.27 18.54 -9.91
CA THR A 131 6.97 17.28 -10.27
C THR A 131 6.51 16.69 -11.60
N LEU A 132 5.76 17.45 -12.39
CA LEU A 132 5.28 17.00 -13.69
C LEU A 132 6.47 16.62 -14.58
N GLY A 133 6.48 15.39 -15.06
CA GLY A 133 7.58 14.89 -15.88
C GLY A 133 8.65 14.10 -15.12
N TRP A 134 8.53 13.96 -13.82
CA TRP A 134 9.46 13.15 -13.02
C TRP A 134 9.28 11.65 -13.27
#